data_24814ffaa028d1e1172b9e7a35122303
#
_entry.id   24814ffaa028d1e1172b9e7a35122303
#
_cell.length_a   1.000
_cell.length_b   1.000
_cell.length_c   1.000
_cell.angle_alpha   90.00
_cell.angle_beta   90.00
_cell.angle_gamma   90.00
#
_symmetry.space_group_name_H-M   'P 1'
#
loop_
_entity.id
_entity.type
_entity.pdbx_description
1 polymer ?
#
loop_
_entity_poly.entity_id
_entity_poly.type
_entity_poly.pdbx_seq_one_letter_code
_entity_poly.pdbx_strand_id
1 'polypeptide(L)'
;MQAGLALNTVGSMPGYIKGSCAWQGKEIQESPSWIVHWTPAQIAELETAADHFAKTGIALENITTESFPVATLKPFIADVLHELMQGRGFVMLRGLPIQNWSIEKAATIYMGIGRHMGSLRSSNGKGHLLGHVRDQGAKVEAGAR
;
A
#
# COMPACT_ATOMS: atom_id res chain seq x y z
N MET A 1 -49.87 -5.90 9.99
CA MET A 1 -48.70 -6.70 10.40
C MET A 1 -47.49 -5.80 10.32
N GLN A 2 -47.02 -5.30 11.47
CA GLN A 2 -45.81 -4.47 11.56
C GLN A 2 -44.60 -5.40 11.68
N ALA A 3 -43.71 -5.38 10.69
CA ALA A 3 -42.43 -6.04 10.79
C ALA A 3 -41.56 -5.21 11.75
N GLY A 4 -41.35 -5.73 12.96
CA GLY A 4 -40.44 -5.13 13.93
C GLY A 4 -39.02 -5.16 13.40
N LEU A 5 -38.37 -3.99 13.32
CA LEU A 5 -36.93 -3.90 13.15
C LEU A 5 -36.28 -4.60 14.36
N ALA A 6 -35.60 -5.71 14.10
CA ALA A 6 -34.70 -6.30 15.07
C ALA A 6 -33.57 -5.29 15.33
N LEU A 7 -33.59 -4.68 16.50
CA LEU A 7 -32.44 -3.93 17.02
C LEU A 7 -31.26 -4.91 17.10
N ASN A 8 -30.23 -4.68 16.27
CA ASN A 8 -28.97 -5.36 16.42
C ASN A 8 -28.49 -5.16 17.86
N THR A 9 -28.48 -6.23 18.62
CA THR A 9 -27.83 -6.25 19.92
C THR A 9 -26.40 -5.79 19.72
N VAL A 10 -26.05 -4.66 20.33
CA VAL A 10 -24.67 -4.20 20.43
C VAL A 10 -23.89 -5.36 21.02
N GLY A 11 -23.08 -6.03 20.20
CA GLY A 11 -22.24 -7.13 20.66
C GLY A 11 -21.37 -6.65 21.83
N SER A 12 -21.11 -7.52 22.78
CA SER A 12 -20.17 -7.24 23.87
C SER A 12 -18.85 -6.74 23.27
N MET A 13 -18.23 -5.75 23.92
CA MET A 13 -16.90 -5.28 23.52
C MET A 13 -16.00 -6.50 23.30
N PRO A 14 -15.26 -6.54 22.18
CA PRO A 14 -14.31 -7.63 21.95
C PRO A 14 -13.31 -7.66 23.13
N GLY A 15 -12.98 -8.84 23.60
CA GLY A 15 -11.94 -9.02 24.61
C GLY A 15 -10.58 -8.50 24.09
N TYR A 16 -9.54 -8.63 24.90
CA TYR A 16 -8.20 -8.24 24.49
C TYR A 16 -7.81 -8.91 23.17
N ILE A 17 -7.39 -8.08 22.20
CA ILE A 17 -6.79 -8.57 20.95
C ILE A 17 -5.44 -9.17 21.30
N LYS A 18 -5.21 -10.41 20.86
CA LYS A 18 -3.96 -11.16 21.07
C LYS A 18 -3.40 -11.58 19.72
N GLY A 19 -2.10 -11.86 19.68
CA GLY A 19 -1.42 -12.32 18.47
C GLY A 19 -0.43 -11.30 17.92
N SER A 20 0.13 -11.59 16.75
CA SER A 20 1.17 -10.78 16.11
C SER A 20 0.76 -9.34 15.81
N CYS A 21 -0.54 -9.09 15.62
CA CYS A 21 -1.09 -7.74 15.37
C CYS A 21 -1.25 -6.90 16.66
N ALA A 22 -1.10 -7.48 17.85
CA ALA A 22 -1.22 -6.78 19.14
C ALA A 22 0.16 -6.37 19.70
N TRP A 23 1.00 -5.80 18.85
CA TRP A 23 2.37 -5.40 19.18
C TRP A 23 2.42 -4.10 20.00
N GLN A 24 3.52 -3.91 20.73
CA GLN A 24 3.86 -2.68 21.43
C GLN A 24 5.07 -2.00 20.78
N GLY A 25 5.14 -0.67 20.87
CA GLY A 25 6.20 0.11 20.24
C GLY A 25 7.62 -0.33 20.66
N LYS A 26 7.80 -0.74 21.91
CA LYS A 26 9.09 -1.24 22.41
C LYS A 26 9.52 -2.53 21.69
N GLU A 27 8.59 -3.47 21.52
CA GLU A 27 8.86 -4.74 20.81
C GLU A 27 9.26 -4.50 19.34
N ILE A 28 8.61 -3.54 18.69
CA ILE A 28 8.90 -3.16 17.31
C ILE A 28 10.29 -2.51 17.19
N GLN A 29 10.71 -1.71 18.17
CA GLN A 29 12.04 -1.09 18.19
C GLN A 29 13.15 -2.12 18.38
N GLU A 30 12.93 -3.15 19.19
CA GLU A 30 13.90 -4.20 19.48
C GLU A 30 14.09 -5.19 18.31
N SER A 31 13.11 -5.30 17.41
CA SER A 31 13.15 -6.21 16.28
C SER A 31 12.82 -5.51 14.95
N PRO A 32 13.84 -5.12 14.16
CA PRO A 32 13.63 -4.40 12.90
C PRO A 32 13.14 -5.31 11.74
N SER A 33 12.68 -6.52 12.03
CA SER A 33 12.19 -7.49 11.03
C SER A 33 10.98 -7.01 10.21
N TRP A 34 10.36 -5.91 10.60
CA TRP A 34 9.30 -5.23 9.85
C TRP A 34 9.83 -4.33 8.72
N ILE A 35 11.16 -4.11 8.66
CA ILE A 35 11.81 -3.38 7.58
C ILE A 35 12.38 -4.39 6.60
N VAL A 36 11.84 -4.40 5.39
CA VAL A 36 12.28 -5.28 4.31
C VAL A 36 12.91 -4.42 3.20
N HIS A 37 14.11 -4.79 2.79
CA HIS A 37 14.84 -4.07 1.76
C HIS A 37 14.61 -4.70 0.40
N TRP A 38 14.36 -3.86 -0.61
CA TRP A 38 14.35 -4.30 -2.00
C TRP A 38 15.74 -4.76 -2.42
N THR A 39 15.81 -5.90 -3.08
CA THR A 39 17.06 -6.37 -3.71
C THR A 39 17.27 -5.69 -5.06
N PRO A 40 18.53 -5.61 -5.55
CA PRO A 40 18.79 -5.07 -6.89
C PRO A 40 18.03 -5.79 -8.00
N ALA A 41 17.87 -7.11 -7.91
CA ALA A 41 17.11 -7.90 -8.89
C ALA A 41 15.62 -7.54 -8.90
N GLN A 42 15.01 -7.35 -7.73
CA GLN A 42 13.62 -6.93 -7.60
C GLN A 42 13.41 -5.53 -8.16
N ILE A 43 14.33 -4.61 -7.88
CA ILE A 43 14.29 -3.24 -8.43
C ILE A 43 14.36 -3.28 -9.95
N ALA A 44 15.29 -4.04 -10.52
CA ALA A 44 15.41 -4.18 -11.98
C ALA A 44 14.16 -4.75 -12.64
N GLU A 45 13.47 -5.71 -11.98
CA GLU A 45 12.20 -6.23 -12.47
C GLU A 45 11.10 -5.17 -12.45
N LEU A 46 11.01 -4.38 -11.37
CA LEU A 46 10.05 -3.26 -11.28
C LEU A 46 10.30 -2.19 -12.35
N GLU A 47 11.57 -1.85 -12.59
CA GLU A 47 11.95 -0.89 -13.65
C GLU A 47 11.58 -1.42 -15.04
N THR A 48 11.83 -2.71 -15.29
CA THR A 48 11.45 -3.36 -16.55
C THR A 48 9.95 -3.36 -16.76
N ALA A 49 9.18 -3.66 -15.72
CA ALA A 49 7.72 -3.64 -15.77
C ALA A 49 7.18 -2.21 -16.00
N ALA A 50 7.79 -1.20 -15.41
CA ALA A 50 7.42 0.20 -15.63
C ALA A 50 7.73 0.65 -17.07
N ASP A 51 8.88 0.26 -17.61
CA ASP A 51 9.26 0.56 -19.00
C ASP A 51 8.36 -0.20 -20.01
N HIS A 52 7.90 -1.39 -19.65
CA HIS A 52 6.87 -2.11 -20.41
C HIS A 52 5.55 -1.35 -20.40
N PHE A 53 5.05 -0.97 -19.23
CA PHE A 53 3.81 -0.23 -19.07
C PHE A 53 3.83 1.08 -19.88
N ALA A 54 4.92 1.85 -19.81
CA ALA A 54 5.07 3.11 -20.53
C ALA A 54 4.89 2.96 -22.05
N LYS A 55 5.26 1.81 -22.63
CA LYS A 55 5.11 1.52 -24.07
C LYS A 55 3.68 1.16 -24.47
N THR A 56 2.81 0.82 -23.51
CA THR A 56 1.42 0.44 -23.82
C THR A 56 0.54 1.63 -24.17
N GLY A 57 0.90 2.84 -23.73
CA GLY A 57 0.06 4.04 -23.86
C GLY A 57 -1.19 4.04 -22.99
N ILE A 58 -1.33 3.05 -22.09
CA ILE A 58 -2.47 2.95 -21.16
C ILE A 58 -2.33 4.03 -20.10
N ALA A 59 -3.43 4.71 -19.76
CA ALA A 59 -3.45 5.68 -18.68
C ALA A 59 -3.18 4.99 -17.33
N LEU A 60 -2.45 5.68 -16.44
CA LEU A 60 -1.94 5.09 -15.18
C LEU A 60 -3.05 4.53 -14.28
N GLU A 61 -4.21 5.16 -14.27
CA GLU A 61 -5.39 4.71 -13.51
C GLU A 61 -5.95 3.36 -13.99
N ASN A 62 -5.62 2.95 -15.21
CA ASN A 62 -6.06 1.70 -15.83
C ASN A 62 -4.97 0.61 -15.78
N ILE A 63 -3.93 0.80 -14.97
CA ILE A 63 -2.87 -0.19 -14.79
C ILE A 63 -3.43 -1.53 -14.28
N THR A 64 -2.99 -2.63 -14.89
CA THR A 64 -3.38 -3.99 -14.52
C THR A 64 -2.15 -4.85 -14.24
N THR A 65 -2.36 -6.04 -13.69
CA THR A 65 -1.28 -7.03 -13.49
C THR A 65 -0.64 -7.49 -14.80
N GLU A 66 -1.41 -7.47 -15.89
CA GLU A 66 -0.96 -7.86 -17.23
C GLU A 66 -0.13 -6.73 -17.88
N SER A 67 -0.55 -5.47 -17.69
CA SER A 67 0.18 -4.30 -18.24
C SER A 67 1.42 -3.93 -17.42
N PHE A 68 1.49 -4.39 -16.16
CA PHE A 68 2.67 -4.24 -15.28
C PHE A 68 3.11 -5.64 -14.79
N PRO A 69 3.71 -6.47 -15.67
CA PRO A 69 4.03 -7.85 -15.35
C PRO A 69 5.22 -7.96 -14.40
N VAL A 70 5.04 -8.70 -13.30
CA VAL A 70 6.12 -9.08 -12.38
C VAL A 70 6.08 -10.60 -12.20
N ALA A 71 7.07 -11.32 -12.69
CA ALA A 71 7.10 -12.76 -12.66
C ALA A 71 7.76 -13.30 -11.38
N THR A 72 8.93 -12.78 -11.03
CA THR A 72 9.74 -13.27 -9.92
C THR A 72 9.38 -12.60 -8.59
N LEU A 73 8.70 -11.45 -8.62
CA LEU A 73 8.24 -10.74 -7.44
C LEU A 73 6.96 -11.32 -6.80
N LYS A 74 6.23 -12.20 -7.50
CA LYS A 74 4.98 -12.76 -6.99
C LYS A 74 5.10 -13.41 -5.59
N PRO A 75 6.10 -14.27 -5.32
CA PRO A 75 6.28 -14.83 -3.98
C PRO A 75 6.53 -13.75 -2.92
N PHE A 76 7.39 -12.78 -3.21
CA PHE A 76 7.67 -11.67 -2.31
C PHE A 76 6.42 -10.85 -1.98
N ILE A 77 5.59 -10.53 -2.99
CA ILE A 77 4.32 -9.82 -2.78
C ILE A 77 3.36 -10.67 -1.95
N ALA A 78 3.31 -11.98 -2.16
CA ALA A 78 2.49 -12.88 -1.35
C ALA A 78 2.93 -12.90 0.12
N ASP A 79 4.23 -12.90 0.40
CA ASP A 79 4.78 -12.82 1.76
C ASP A 79 4.43 -11.47 2.43
N VAL A 80 4.54 -10.37 1.69
CA VAL A 80 4.10 -9.04 2.17
C VAL A 80 2.62 -9.04 2.49
N LEU A 81 1.77 -9.57 1.62
CA LEU A 81 0.33 -9.67 1.85
C LEU A 81 0.01 -10.55 3.07
N HIS A 82 0.73 -11.67 3.23
CA HIS A 82 0.57 -12.53 4.40
C HIS A 82 0.90 -11.77 5.71
N GLU A 83 2.00 -11.01 5.72
CA GLU A 83 2.38 -10.20 6.87
C GLU A 83 1.34 -9.11 7.20
N LEU A 84 0.75 -8.49 6.17
CA LEU A 84 -0.29 -7.49 6.34
C LEU A 84 -1.60 -8.08 6.86
N MET A 85 -2.00 -9.26 6.40
CA MET A 85 -3.32 -9.84 6.68
C MET A 85 -3.32 -10.78 7.89
N GLN A 86 -2.22 -11.49 8.14
CA GLN A 86 -2.12 -12.55 9.15
C GLN A 86 -0.98 -12.31 10.14
N GLY A 87 -0.05 -11.44 9.81
CA GLY A 87 1.11 -11.08 10.63
C GLY A 87 0.83 -9.87 11.53
N ARG A 88 1.81 -9.00 11.66
CA ARG A 88 1.73 -7.79 12.51
C ARG A 88 0.88 -6.66 11.92
N GLY A 89 0.40 -6.78 10.67
CA GLY A 89 -0.49 -5.82 10.03
C GLY A 89 0.22 -4.66 9.32
N PHE A 90 1.55 -4.62 9.33
CA PHE A 90 2.34 -3.63 8.59
C PHE A 90 3.72 -4.15 8.22
N VAL A 91 4.31 -3.53 7.18
CA VAL A 91 5.68 -3.74 6.74
C VAL A 91 6.20 -2.45 6.11
N MET A 92 7.47 -2.15 6.30
CA MET A 92 8.15 -1.06 5.60
C MET A 92 9.03 -1.64 4.49
N LEU A 93 8.71 -1.35 3.25
CA LEU A 93 9.53 -1.70 2.09
C LEU A 93 10.50 -0.54 1.81
N ARG A 94 11.80 -0.81 1.88
CA ARG A 94 12.86 0.19 1.84
C ARG A 94 13.83 -0.02 0.68
N GLY A 95 14.44 1.08 0.18
CA GLY A 95 15.58 1.02 -0.74
C GLY A 95 15.23 1.16 -2.21
N LEU A 96 14.02 1.61 -2.57
CA LEU A 96 13.76 2.02 -3.95
C LEU A 96 14.58 3.27 -4.28
N PRO A 97 15.30 3.30 -5.42
CA PRO A 97 16.16 4.42 -5.81
C PRO A 97 15.34 5.55 -6.47
N ILE A 98 14.33 6.07 -5.76
CA ILE A 98 13.36 7.05 -6.28
C ILE A 98 14.01 8.34 -6.77
N GLN A 99 15.19 8.69 -6.24
CA GLN A 99 15.96 9.86 -6.68
C GLN A 99 16.48 9.74 -8.12
N ASN A 100 16.53 8.51 -8.65
CA ASN A 100 17.00 8.22 -10.00
C ASN A 100 15.84 8.09 -11.01
N TRP A 101 14.59 8.17 -10.54
CA TRP A 101 13.40 7.98 -11.35
C TRP A 101 12.68 9.29 -11.62
N SER A 102 12.01 9.38 -12.78
CA SER A 102 11.02 10.42 -12.98
C SER A 102 9.81 10.19 -12.06
N ILE A 103 9.03 11.24 -11.83
CA ILE A 103 7.79 11.15 -11.03
C ILE A 103 6.83 10.13 -11.67
N GLU A 104 6.73 10.11 -12.99
CA GLU A 104 5.88 9.19 -13.74
C GLU A 104 6.31 7.73 -13.54
N LYS A 105 7.62 7.45 -13.62
CA LYS A 105 8.17 6.10 -13.37
C LYS A 105 7.92 5.66 -11.93
N ALA A 106 8.17 6.54 -10.97
CA ALA A 106 7.92 6.26 -9.56
C ALA A 106 6.42 5.99 -9.29
N ALA A 107 5.53 6.80 -9.87
CA ALA A 107 4.08 6.62 -9.78
C ALA A 107 3.63 5.29 -10.42
N THR A 108 4.18 4.94 -11.58
CA THR A 108 3.89 3.68 -12.27
C THR A 108 4.31 2.47 -11.43
N ILE A 109 5.51 2.50 -10.87
CA ILE A 109 6.01 1.41 -10.00
C ILE A 109 5.14 1.30 -8.74
N TYR A 110 4.81 2.41 -8.10
CA TYR A 110 3.96 2.42 -6.91
C TYR A 110 2.57 1.83 -7.18
N MET A 111 1.92 2.30 -8.25
CA MET A 111 0.60 1.82 -8.67
C MET A 111 0.65 0.35 -9.12
N GLY A 112 1.70 -0.04 -9.84
CA GLY A 112 1.91 -1.41 -10.30
C GLY A 112 2.06 -2.40 -9.14
N ILE A 113 2.90 -2.10 -8.15
CA ILE A 113 3.01 -2.89 -6.93
C ILE A 113 1.65 -2.99 -6.23
N GLY A 114 0.96 -1.85 -6.06
CA GLY A 114 -0.37 -1.80 -5.45
C GLY A 114 -1.38 -2.68 -6.19
N ARG A 115 -1.31 -2.75 -7.53
CA ARG A 115 -2.20 -3.56 -8.34
C ARG A 115 -1.99 -5.06 -8.14
N HIS A 116 -0.76 -5.50 -7.89
CA HIS A 116 -0.46 -6.88 -7.53
C HIS A 116 -0.87 -7.23 -6.08
N MET A 117 -1.05 -6.22 -5.23
CA MET A 117 -1.51 -6.41 -3.86
C MET A 117 -3.04 -6.40 -3.73
N GLY A 118 -3.75 -5.80 -4.69
CA GLY A 118 -5.22 -5.73 -4.65
C GLY A 118 -5.83 -4.75 -5.64
N SER A 119 -7.08 -4.38 -5.38
CA SER A 119 -7.81 -3.41 -6.19
C SER A 119 -7.50 -2.00 -5.75
N LEU A 120 -7.19 -1.12 -6.71
CA LEU A 120 -7.01 0.30 -6.46
C LEU A 120 -8.35 0.93 -6.05
N ARG A 121 -8.31 1.80 -5.06
CA ARG A 121 -9.49 2.52 -4.56
C ARG A 121 -9.21 4.00 -4.53
N SER A 122 -10.24 4.80 -4.80
CA SER A 122 -10.15 6.24 -4.65
C SER A 122 -9.79 6.61 -3.21
N SER A 123 -8.78 7.47 -3.06
CA SER A 123 -8.25 7.92 -1.76
C SER A 123 -8.72 9.33 -1.38
N ASN A 124 -9.48 10.01 -2.26
CA ASN A 124 -10.01 11.35 -1.97
C ASN A 124 -11.36 11.60 -2.66
N GLY A 125 -12.04 12.67 -2.24
CA GLY A 125 -13.36 13.05 -2.78
C GLY A 125 -13.38 13.44 -4.25
N LYS A 126 -12.22 13.58 -4.91
CA LYS A 126 -12.10 13.85 -6.35
C LYS A 126 -11.97 12.56 -7.18
N GLY A 127 -11.96 11.41 -6.55
CA GLY A 127 -11.85 10.12 -7.23
C GLY A 127 -10.42 9.71 -7.63
N HIS A 128 -9.38 10.41 -7.17
CA HIS A 128 -8.01 10.06 -7.52
C HIS A 128 -7.60 8.73 -6.90
N LEU A 129 -7.04 7.83 -7.71
CA LEU A 129 -6.45 6.56 -7.25
C LEU A 129 -5.04 6.77 -6.67
N LEU A 130 -4.34 7.80 -7.13
CA LEU A 130 -3.05 8.22 -6.61
C LEU A 130 -3.13 9.67 -6.13
N GLY A 131 -2.98 9.88 -4.83
CA GLY A 131 -2.94 11.21 -4.23
C GLY A 131 -1.51 11.76 -4.19
N HIS A 132 -1.33 13.02 -4.60
CA HIS A 132 -0.06 13.71 -4.45
C HIS A 132 -0.03 14.45 -3.13
N VAL A 133 0.91 14.10 -2.26
CA VAL A 133 1.19 14.85 -1.01
C VAL A 133 2.28 15.86 -1.33
N ARG A 134 1.92 17.15 -1.30
CA ARG A 134 2.84 18.25 -1.57
C ARG A 134 2.63 19.35 -0.56
N ASP A 135 3.69 20.05 -0.20
CA ASP A 135 3.57 21.30 0.54
C ASP A 135 2.86 22.33 -0.34
N GLN A 136 1.68 22.78 0.11
CA GLN A 136 0.87 23.80 -0.55
C GLN A 136 1.25 25.21 -0.07
N GLY A 137 2.25 25.35 0.82
CA GLY A 137 2.63 26.62 1.40
C GLY A 137 1.58 27.21 2.35
N ALA A 138 0.57 26.43 2.72
CA ALA A 138 -0.45 26.89 3.66
C ALA A 138 0.14 27.04 5.06
N LYS A 139 0.04 28.24 5.63
CA LYS A 139 0.40 28.45 7.04
C LYS A 139 -0.70 27.84 7.92
N VAL A 140 -0.30 26.95 8.81
CA VAL A 140 -1.19 26.46 9.87
C VAL A 140 -1.35 27.60 10.87
N GLU A 141 -2.51 28.25 10.87
CA GLU A 141 -2.83 29.20 11.92
C GLU A 141 -3.00 28.46 13.25
N ALA A 142 -2.31 28.92 14.28
CA ALA A 142 -2.41 28.34 15.62
C ALA A 142 -3.87 28.51 16.11
N GLY A 143 -4.64 27.42 16.12
CA GLY A 143 -6.03 27.42 16.56
C GLY A 143 -7.05 26.80 15.60
N ALA A 144 -6.70 26.48 14.37
CA ALA A 144 -7.57 25.69 13.49
C ALA A 144 -7.59 24.22 13.97
N ARG A 145 -8.69 23.84 14.63
CA ARG A 145 -9.03 22.44 14.99
C ARG A 145 -10.02 21.88 13.98
#